data_1f9e6d369c8140387ef74e5801b13c07
#
_entry.id   1f9e6d369c8140387ef74e5801b13c07
#
_cell.length_a   1.000
_cell.length_b   1.000
_cell.length_c   1.000
_cell.angle_alpha   90.00
_cell.angle_beta   90.00
_cell.angle_gamma   90.00
#
_symmetry.space_group_name_H-M   'P 1'
#
loop_
_entity.id
_entity.type
_entity.pdbx_description
1 polymer ?
#
loop_
_entity_poly.entity_id
_entity_poly.type
_entity_poly.pdbx_seq_one_letter_code
_entity_poly.pdbx_strand_id
1 'polypeptide(L)'
;MSLVVTGPWTRPDLPGLLRRHWPLLPLAATVLFLLVPLPAGDATASGKVGPADAASLLLVFVCAVQALRGRVRTLTPLGVLVLGTPAVGLAIATMTAGDPYAALPGFVRYLQVFVLVPAAVVLLVRDASEFRLAAGCFVVLALVQGAVGVVQYVTHTGASYQGQNIRAVGTFGPGDVMGMATVVAYGLVVATAVSLAPGLPQRVRRIAGGAALVLVLPLVLSFSRGVWIATVGAAVLVMVLAGIRRALKVLLALAAAGVVLVGGLGVGSDMVAERLTSITQVSSAPDQSVTDRYTMWAAAGSMWRERPAVGVGLKGFPAHRDGHSSLGLSSGSDTAGAGQAYIRQPLLSPHNMYLLILSEQGLIGLIALAGGWAALLVAGLRRLAAGEGIRDCGLIATGLFVWQLTDFLYADIGGPSTVLTGVIIGLAAWWALPSPGAAGPLRGAAAVFGAA
;
A
#
# COMPACT_ATOMS: atom_id res chain seq x y z
N MET A 1 3.38 28.28 53.66
CA MET A 1 2.82 28.15 52.29
C MET A 1 3.64 27.09 51.59
N SER A 2 3.18 25.83 51.75
CA SER A 2 3.93 24.64 51.34
C SER A 2 3.58 24.31 49.89
N LEU A 3 4.57 24.36 48.99
CA LEU A 3 4.44 23.87 47.61
C LEU A 3 4.50 22.34 47.64
N VAL A 4 3.35 21.71 47.49
CA VAL A 4 3.24 20.29 47.23
C VAL A 4 3.62 20.05 45.77
N VAL A 5 4.83 19.55 45.56
CA VAL A 5 5.25 18.97 44.29
C VAL A 5 4.68 17.56 44.26
N THR A 6 3.49 17.42 43.66
CA THR A 6 2.90 16.09 43.39
C THR A 6 3.13 15.72 41.95
N GLY A 7 3.75 14.57 41.74
CA GLY A 7 3.64 13.85 40.52
C GLY A 7 4.78 12.82 40.32
N PRO A 8 4.63 11.58 40.83
CA PRO A 8 5.53 10.54 40.36
C PRO A 8 5.27 10.28 38.89
N TRP A 9 6.31 10.34 38.09
CA TRP A 9 6.32 9.77 36.74
C TRP A 9 6.08 8.26 36.91
N THR A 10 4.81 7.86 36.91
CA THR A 10 4.46 6.44 36.86
C THR A 10 5.05 5.89 35.58
N ARG A 11 6.02 5.01 35.72
CA ARG A 11 6.53 4.23 34.61
C ARG A 11 5.35 3.53 33.97
N PRO A 12 5.18 3.59 32.62
CA PRO A 12 4.09 2.87 31.99
C PRO A 12 4.17 1.41 32.39
N ASP A 13 3.04 0.83 32.81
CA ASP A 13 2.93 -0.60 33.15
C ASP A 13 3.10 -1.39 31.85
N LEU A 14 4.37 -1.65 31.47
CA LEU A 14 4.73 -2.39 30.27
C LEU A 14 4.06 -3.78 30.20
N PRO A 15 3.97 -4.58 31.31
CA PRO A 15 3.22 -5.82 31.29
C PRO A 15 1.74 -5.64 31.00
N GLY A 16 1.11 -4.62 31.55
CA GLY A 16 -0.32 -4.31 31.30
C GLY A 16 -0.57 -3.88 29.87
N LEU A 17 0.30 -3.04 29.31
CA LEU A 17 0.23 -2.61 27.89
C LEU A 17 0.43 -3.81 26.96
N LEU A 18 1.40 -4.66 27.20
CA LEU A 18 1.64 -5.87 26.41
C LEU A 18 0.44 -6.83 26.48
N ARG A 19 -0.14 -7.04 27.67
CA ARG A 19 -1.34 -7.88 27.83
C ARG A 19 -2.55 -7.32 27.08
N ARG A 20 -2.67 -6.01 26.97
CA ARG A 20 -3.77 -5.36 26.24
C ARG A 20 -3.60 -5.46 24.73
N HIS A 21 -2.39 -5.27 24.23
CA HIS A 21 -2.13 -5.12 22.78
C HIS A 21 -1.50 -6.36 22.13
N TRP A 22 -1.32 -7.48 22.89
CA TRP A 22 -0.70 -8.69 22.34
C TRP A 22 -1.36 -9.22 21.05
N PRO A 23 -2.72 -9.09 20.81
CA PRO A 23 -3.31 -9.58 19.57
C PRO A 23 -2.88 -8.78 18.34
N LEU A 24 -2.29 -7.60 18.54
CA LEU A 24 -1.76 -6.76 17.47
C LEU A 24 -0.27 -7.01 17.18
N LEU A 25 0.43 -7.81 18.01
CA LEU A 25 1.84 -8.14 17.77
C LEU A 25 2.05 -8.79 16.39
N PRO A 26 1.21 -9.73 15.92
CA PRO A 26 1.34 -10.26 14.57
C PRO A 26 1.12 -9.22 13.49
N LEU A 27 0.24 -8.21 13.71
CA LEU A 27 0.05 -7.10 12.77
C LEU A 27 1.31 -6.23 12.69
N ALA A 28 1.87 -5.84 13.83
CA ALA A 28 3.12 -5.09 13.88
C ALA A 28 4.27 -5.90 13.25
N ALA A 29 4.35 -7.21 13.53
CA ALA A 29 5.32 -8.10 12.92
C ALA A 29 5.14 -8.21 11.40
N THR A 30 3.90 -8.29 10.89
CA THR A 30 3.61 -8.29 9.45
C THR A 30 4.23 -7.06 8.75
N VAL A 31 4.14 -5.90 9.38
CA VAL A 31 4.72 -4.67 8.82
C VAL A 31 6.23 -4.63 9.02
N LEU A 32 6.73 -4.90 10.22
CA LEU A 32 8.13 -4.67 10.56
C LEU A 32 9.07 -5.80 10.09
N PHE A 33 8.59 -7.01 9.83
CA PHE A 33 9.44 -8.09 9.29
C PHE A 33 9.87 -7.86 7.84
N LEU A 34 9.32 -6.85 7.17
CA LEU A 34 9.87 -6.34 5.91
C LEU A 34 11.23 -5.63 6.07
N LEU A 35 11.68 -5.40 7.30
CA LEU A 35 13.06 -4.97 7.58
C LEU A 35 14.07 -6.11 7.46
N VAL A 36 13.62 -7.36 7.54
CA VAL A 36 14.49 -8.53 7.43
C VAL A 36 14.80 -8.78 5.94
N PRO A 37 16.08 -8.70 5.54
CA PRO A 37 16.46 -8.99 4.16
C PRO A 37 16.10 -10.44 3.80
N LEU A 38 15.53 -10.62 2.62
CA LEU A 38 15.34 -11.97 2.08
C LEU A 38 16.69 -12.51 1.58
N PRO A 39 16.98 -13.82 1.76
CA PRO A 39 18.18 -14.42 1.21
C PRO A 39 18.25 -14.20 -0.31
N ALA A 40 19.45 -13.86 -0.79
CA ALA A 40 19.73 -13.77 -2.20
C ALA A 40 19.43 -15.12 -2.88
N GLY A 41 18.61 -15.12 -3.89
CA GLY A 41 18.22 -16.31 -4.65
C GLY A 41 17.13 -15.93 -5.63
N ASP A 42 16.89 -16.76 -6.65
CA ASP A 42 16.01 -16.45 -7.78
C ASP A 42 14.77 -15.66 -7.40
N ALA A 43 14.82 -14.36 -7.65
CA ALA A 43 13.69 -13.45 -7.47
C ALA A 43 12.48 -13.82 -8.35
N THR A 44 12.71 -14.73 -9.31
CA THR A 44 11.70 -15.28 -10.24
C THR A 44 10.83 -16.37 -9.62
N ALA A 45 11.19 -16.92 -8.45
CA ALA A 45 10.35 -17.90 -7.76
C ALA A 45 9.13 -17.19 -7.14
N SER A 46 8.08 -17.04 -7.95
CA SER A 46 6.73 -16.66 -7.50
C SER A 46 6.25 -17.67 -6.46
N GLY A 47 6.53 -17.44 -5.18
CA GLY A 47 6.11 -18.37 -4.12
C GLY A 47 6.99 -18.38 -2.87
N LYS A 48 8.08 -17.61 -2.80
CA LYS A 48 8.86 -17.53 -1.56
C LYS A 48 8.05 -16.83 -0.47
N VAL A 49 7.71 -17.58 0.58
CA VAL A 49 7.06 -17.06 1.77
C VAL A 49 8.10 -16.33 2.61
N GLY A 50 7.97 -15.02 2.74
CA GLY A 50 8.84 -14.20 3.56
C GLY A 50 8.42 -14.18 5.04
N PRO A 51 9.28 -13.65 5.94
CA PRO A 51 8.93 -13.48 7.35
C PRO A 51 7.66 -12.66 7.57
N ALA A 52 7.41 -11.63 6.74
CA ALA A 52 6.21 -10.83 6.78
C ALA A 52 4.95 -11.63 6.38
N ASP A 53 5.07 -12.56 5.43
CA ASP A 53 3.99 -13.46 5.05
C ASP A 53 3.64 -14.43 6.18
N ALA A 54 4.66 -15.04 6.82
CA ALA A 54 4.45 -15.90 7.99
C ALA A 54 3.78 -15.14 9.14
N ALA A 55 4.20 -13.89 9.40
CA ALA A 55 3.58 -13.05 10.42
C ALA A 55 2.11 -12.71 10.06
N SER A 56 1.79 -12.51 8.79
CA SER A 56 0.41 -12.26 8.35
C SER A 56 -0.48 -13.49 8.47
N LEU A 57 0.04 -14.69 8.25
CA LEU A 57 -0.68 -15.94 8.53
C LEU A 57 -0.93 -16.12 10.03
N LEU A 58 0.06 -15.77 10.87
CA LEU A 58 -0.11 -15.75 12.32
C LEU A 58 -1.17 -14.71 12.74
N LEU A 59 -1.21 -13.53 12.07
CA LEU A 59 -2.26 -12.52 12.29
C LEU A 59 -3.65 -13.11 12.01
N VAL A 60 -3.82 -13.80 10.89
CA VAL A 60 -5.07 -14.46 10.53
C VAL A 60 -5.44 -15.55 11.54
N PHE A 61 -4.47 -16.37 11.95
CA PHE A 61 -4.68 -17.41 12.97
C PHE A 61 -5.11 -16.82 14.32
N VAL A 62 -4.42 -15.77 14.80
CA VAL A 62 -4.79 -15.08 16.05
C VAL A 62 -6.17 -14.46 15.91
N CYS A 63 -6.51 -13.88 14.76
CA CYS A 63 -7.84 -13.37 14.51
C CYS A 63 -8.92 -14.46 14.62
N ALA A 64 -8.71 -15.62 14.00
CA ALA A 64 -9.62 -16.76 14.09
C ALA A 64 -9.82 -17.24 15.54
N VAL A 65 -8.74 -17.37 16.31
CA VAL A 65 -8.80 -17.74 17.74
C VAL A 65 -9.57 -16.70 18.55
N GLN A 66 -9.35 -15.41 18.31
CA GLN A 66 -10.07 -14.34 19.02
C GLN A 66 -11.55 -14.28 18.59
N ALA A 67 -11.86 -14.56 17.33
CA ALA A 67 -13.23 -14.65 16.84
C ALA A 67 -14.01 -15.81 17.51
N LEU A 68 -13.39 -16.99 17.62
CA LEU A 68 -13.97 -18.14 18.34
C LEU A 68 -14.21 -17.84 19.82
N ARG A 69 -13.41 -16.94 20.42
CA ARG A 69 -13.57 -16.47 21.80
C ARG A 69 -14.54 -15.29 21.94
N GLY A 70 -15.16 -14.83 20.87
CA GLY A 70 -16.05 -13.65 20.89
C GLY A 70 -15.35 -12.34 21.23
N ARG A 71 -14.04 -12.22 20.97
CA ARG A 71 -13.21 -11.08 21.37
C ARG A 71 -12.78 -10.19 20.20
N VAL A 72 -13.51 -10.25 19.11
CA VAL A 72 -13.28 -9.42 17.91
C VAL A 72 -14.37 -8.37 17.75
N ARG A 73 -14.05 -7.36 16.95
CA ARG A 73 -15.03 -6.36 16.53
C ARG A 73 -16.12 -7.01 15.68
N THR A 74 -17.38 -6.65 15.89
CA THR A 74 -18.49 -7.12 15.04
C THR A 74 -18.53 -6.33 13.73
N LEU A 75 -18.77 -7.02 12.62
CA LEU A 75 -18.98 -6.42 11.30
C LEU A 75 -20.47 -6.25 11.03
N THR A 76 -20.81 -5.21 10.28
CA THR A 76 -22.14 -5.07 9.68
C THR A 76 -22.28 -6.06 8.52
N PRO A 77 -23.53 -6.46 8.12
CA PRO A 77 -23.72 -7.30 6.93
C PRO A 77 -23.06 -6.72 5.67
N LEU A 78 -23.10 -5.40 5.50
CA LEU A 78 -22.41 -4.72 4.42
C LEU A 78 -20.88 -4.91 4.50
N GLY A 79 -20.32 -4.85 5.71
CA GLY A 79 -18.89 -5.09 5.92
C GLY A 79 -18.49 -6.52 5.55
N VAL A 80 -19.30 -7.50 5.92
CA VAL A 80 -19.08 -8.91 5.51
C VAL A 80 -19.16 -9.05 3.99
N LEU A 81 -20.14 -8.40 3.36
CA LEU A 81 -20.30 -8.44 1.90
C LEU A 81 -19.07 -7.83 1.20
N VAL A 82 -18.67 -6.61 1.57
CA VAL A 82 -17.56 -5.89 0.92
C VAL A 82 -16.22 -6.63 1.07
N LEU A 83 -15.96 -7.22 2.24
CA LEU A 83 -14.73 -7.97 2.49
C LEU A 83 -14.78 -9.41 1.96
N GLY A 84 -15.97 -9.99 1.79
CA GLY A 84 -16.14 -11.37 1.37
C GLY A 84 -16.32 -11.58 -0.14
N THR A 85 -16.90 -10.60 -0.86
CA THR A 85 -17.12 -10.71 -2.31
C THR A 85 -15.85 -11.02 -3.12
N PRO A 86 -14.65 -10.49 -2.77
CA PRO A 86 -13.43 -10.87 -3.48
C PRO A 86 -13.15 -12.37 -3.46
N ALA A 87 -13.50 -13.09 -2.37
CA ALA A 87 -13.29 -14.53 -2.30
C ALA A 87 -14.10 -15.29 -3.35
N VAL A 88 -15.34 -14.84 -3.62
CA VAL A 88 -16.21 -15.46 -4.64
C VAL A 88 -15.63 -15.22 -6.04
N GLY A 89 -15.22 -13.99 -6.36
CA GLY A 89 -14.59 -13.67 -7.65
C GLY A 89 -13.32 -14.50 -7.88
N LEU A 90 -12.48 -14.60 -6.86
CA LEU A 90 -11.25 -15.42 -6.91
C LEU A 90 -11.54 -16.91 -7.10
N ALA A 91 -12.55 -17.46 -6.43
CA ALA A 91 -12.95 -18.86 -6.58
C ALA A 91 -13.42 -19.13 -8.01
N ILE A 92 -14.27 -18.27 -8.58
CA ILE A 92 -14.73 -18.39 -9.97
C ILE A 92 -13.54 -18.35 -10.94
N ALA A 93 -12.64 -17.38 -10.79
CA ALA A 93 -11.47 -17.24 -11.65
C ALA A 93 -10.50 -18.44 -11.56
N THR A 94 -10.39 -19.06 -10.39
CA THR A 94 -9.59 -20.27 -10.20
C THR A 94 -10.23 -21.46 -10.86
N MET A 95 -11.54 -21.63 -10.72
CA MET A 95 -12.28 -22.75 -11.32
C MET A 95 -12.34 -22.66 -12.87
N THR A 96 -12.29 -21.45 -13.40
CA THR A 96 -12.30 -21.21 -14.86
C THR A 96 -10.91 -21.12 -15.48
N ALA A 97 -9.84 -21.26 -14.68
CA ALA A 97 -8.46 -21.32 -15.19
C ALA A 97 -8.24 -22.57 -16.05
N GLY A 98 -7.37 -22.44 -17.06
CA GLY A 98 -6.99 -23.57 -17.91
C GLY A 98 -6.33 -24.73 -17.14
N ASP A 99 -5.62 -24.40 -16.05
CA ASP A 99 -5.12 -25.34 -15.03
C ASP A 99 -5.48 -24.82 -13.64
N PRO A 100 -6.59 -25.27 -13.03
CA PRO A 100 -7.00 -24.86 -11.70
C PRO A 100 -6.00 -25.20 -10.59
N TYR A 101 -5.24 -26.30 -10.73
CA TYR A 101 -4.23 -26.68 -9.72
C TYR A 101 -3.02 -25.74 -9.75
N ALA A 102 -2.57 -25.35 -10.93
CA ALA A 102 -1.51 -24.36 -11.07
C ALA A 102 -1.95 -22.96 -10.57
N ALA A 103 -3.25 -22.66 -10.58
CA ALA A 103 -3.81 -21.41 -10.08
C ALA A 103 -3.91 -21.34 -8.53
N LEU A 104 -3.91 -22.50 -7.82
CA LEU A 104 -4.11 -22.56 -6.36
C LEU A 104 -3.14 -21.70 -5.55
N PRO A 105 -1.81 -21.67 -5.79
CA PRO A 105 -0.91 -20.78 -5.06
C PRO A 105 -1.29 -19.31 -5.23
N GLY A 106 -1.71 -18.92 -6.44
CA GLY A 106 -2.24 -17.60 -6.72
C GLY A 106 -3.52 -17.31 -5.93
N PHE A 107 -4.46 -18.25 -5.92
CA PHE A 107 -5.70 -18.13 -5.15
C PHE A 107 -5.43 -17.92 -3.66
N VAL A 108 -4.56 -18.73 -3.05
CA VAL A 108 -4.19 -18.59 -1.64
C VAL A 108 -3.56 -17.22 -1.37
N ARG A 109 -2.67 -16.74 -2.25
CA ARG A 109 -2.02 -15.44 -2.12
C ARG A 109 -3.02 -14.28 -2.24
N TYR A 110 -3.90 -14.31 -3.23
CA TYR A 110 -4.94 -13.29 -3.41
C TYR A 110 -5.95 -13.30 -2.24
N LEU A 111 -6.37 -14.50 -1.80
CA LEU A 111 -7.26 -14.65 -0.65
C LEU A 111 -6.61 -14.09 0.63
N GLN A 112 -5.31 -14.37 0.86
CA GLN A 112 -4.55 -13.83 1.98
C GLN A 112 -4.57 -12.29 1.95
N VAL A 113 -4.19 -11.69 0.81
CA VAL A 113 -3.97 -10.24 0.70
C VAL A 113 -5.28 -9.45 0.64
N PHE A 114 -6.29 -9.94 -0.07
CA PHE A 114 -7.50 -9.16 -0.32
C PHE A 114 -8.69 -9.52 0.57
N VAL A 115 -8.62 -10.62 1.30
CA VAL A 115 -9.73 -11.09 2.16
C VAL A 115 -9.27 -11.30 3.60
N LEU A 116 -8.32 -12.22 3.82
CA LEU A 116 -8.00 -12.69 5.17
C LEU A 116 -7.26 -11.64 6.00
N VAL A 117 -6.22 -11.01 5.46
CA VAL A 117 -5.47 -9.97 6.17
C VAL A 117 -6.33 -8.73 6.40
N PRO A 118 -7.06 -8.17 5.41
CA PRO A 118 -8.00 -7.07 5.66
C PRO A 118 -9.03 -7.39 6.73
N ALA A 119 -9.66 -8.56 6.68
CA ALA A 119 -10.62 -9.00 7.68
C ALA A 119 -9.98 -9.08 9.08
N ALA A 120 -8.79 -9.66 9.19
CA ALA A 120 -8.07 -9.77 10.47
C ALA A 120 -7.75 -8.40 11.06
N VAL A 121 -7.32 -7.44 10.24
CA VAL A 121 -7.06 -6.06 10.69
C VAL A 121 -8.33 -5.40 11.21
N VAL A 122 -9.43 -5.46 10.44
CA VAL A 122 -10.72 -4.85 10.84
C VAL A 122 -11.24 -5.45 12.13
N LEU A 123 -11.12 -6.76 12.30
CA LEU A 123 -11.66 -7.50 13.44
C LEU A 123 -10.81 -7.34 14.71
N LEU A 124 -9.48 -7.24 14.58
CA LEU A 124 -8.57 -7.16 15.72
C LEU A 124 -8.31 -5.74 16.21
N VAL A 125 -8.31 -4.74 15.33
CA VAL A 125 -8.12 -3.33 15.69
C VAL A 125 -9.40 -2.81 16.35
N ARG A 126 -9.37 -2.59 17.67
CA ARG A 126 -10.55 -2.27 18.48
C ARG A 126 -10.81 -0.78 18.57
N ASP A 127 -9.75 0.01 18.67
CA ASP A 127 -9.84 1.45 18.91
C ASP A 127 -8.77 2.25 18.12
N ALA A 128 -8.86 3.57 18.21
CA ALA A 128 -7.95 4.48 17.52
C ALA A 128 -6.51 4.41 18.02
N SER A 129 -6.26 3.99 19.25
CA SER A 129 -4.90 3.85 19.77
C SER A 129 -4.20 2.66 19.09
N GLU A 130 -4.92 1.57 18.90
CA GLU A 130 -4.47 0.40 18.17
C GLU A 130 -4.28 0.68 16.67
N PHE A 131 -5.20 1.46 16.08
CA PHE A 131 -5.05 1.94 14.70
C PHE A 131 -3.78 2.78 14.53
N ARG A 132 -3.53 3.74 15.45
CA ARG A 132 -2.32 4.58 15.41
C ARG A 132 -1.05 3.77 15.62
N LEU A 133 -1.09 2.72 16.44
CA LEU A 133 0.03 1.80 16.61
C LEU A 133 0.37 1.11 15.27
N ALA A 134 -0.64 0.53 14.59
CA ALA A 134 -0.45 -0.08 13.28
C ALA A 134 0.08 0.93 12.25
N ALA A 135 -0.50 2.13 12.19
CA ALA A 135 -0.03 3.21 11.32
C ALA A 135 1.40 3.66 11.66
N GLY A 136 1.76 3.70 12.94
CA GLY A 136 3.12 4.02 13.42
C GLY A 136 4.17 3.02 12.92
N CYS A 137 3.81 1.73 12.79
CA CYS A 137 4.70 0.71 12.24
C CYS A 137 5.12 1.03 10.79
N PHE A 138 4.23 1.61 9.97
CA PHE A 138 4.59 2.06 8.61
C PHE A 138 5.62 3.18 8.64
N VAL A 139 5.52 4.12 9.59
CA VAL A 139 6.51 5.21 9.72
C VAL A 139 7.86 4.67 10.16
N VAL A 140 7.88 3.75 11.12
CA VAL A 140 9.12 3.09 11.57
C VAL A 140 9.76 2.31 10.42
N LEU A 141 8.99 1.48 9.72
CA LEU A 141 9.44 0.73 8.55
C LEU A 141 10.05 1.67 7.51
N ALA A 142 9.35 2.76 7.17
CA ALA A 142 9.78 3.74 6.18
C ALA A 142 11.08 4.45 6.57
N LEU A 143 11.22 4.86 7.83
CA LEU A 143 12.42 5.54 8.31
C LEU A 143 13.65 4.61 8.25
N VAL A 144 13.51 3.35 8.65
CA VAL A 144 14.62 2.39 8.62
C VAL A 144 14.97 2.04 7.16
N GLN A 145 13.97 1.71 6.34
CA GLN A 145 14.19 1.40 4.92
C GLN A 145 14.76 2.59 4.15
N GLY A 146 14.28 3.80 4.45
CA GLY A 146 14.78 5.03 3.88
C GLY A 146 16.23 5.31 4.28
N ALA A 147 16.60 5.09 5.56
CA ALA A 147 17.98 5.25 6.02
C ALA A 147 18.91 4.26 5.31
N VAL A 148 18.52 2.98 5.20
CA VAL A 148 19.29 1.98 4.43
C VAL A 148 19.44 2.42 2.98
N GLY A 149 18.37 2.90 2.35
CA GLY A 149 18.41 3.37 0.96
C GLY A 149 19.31 4.57 0.76
N VAL A 150 19.35 5.54 1.67
CA VAL A 150 20.26 6.68 1.62
C VAL A 150 21.73 6.21 1.74
N VAL A 151 22.02 5.29 2.66
CA VAL A 151 23.36 4.70 2.79
C VAL A 151 23.75 3.99 1.49
N GLN A 152 22.86 3.18 0.90
CA GLN A 152 23.13 2.50 -0.38
C GLN A 152 23.45 3.49 -1.50
N TYR A 153 22.73 4.60 -1.58
CA TYR A 153 22.98 5.64 -2.58
C TYR A 153 24.36 6.28 -2.39
N VAL A 154 24.69 6.67 -1.16
CA VAL A 154 25.98 7.34 -0.85
C VAL A 154 27.17 6.39 -1.04
N THR A 155 27.01 5.11 -0.70
CA THR A 155 28.08 4.10 -0.82
C THR A 155 28.10 3.39 -2.18
N HIS A 156 27.21 3.76 -3.08
CA HIS A 156 27.05 3.11 -4.40
C HIS A 156 26.81 1.59 -4.32
N THR A 157 26.10 1.12 -3.27
CA THR A 157 25.78 -0.30 -3.05
C THR A 157 24.34 -0.66 -3.37
N GLY A 158 23.55 0.25 -3.92
CA GLY A 158 22.18 0.01 -4.38
C GLY A 158 22.11 -0.81 -5.67
N ALA A 159 20.92 -0.94 -6.25
CA ALA A 159 20.70 -1.66 -7.49
C ALA A 159 20.88 -0.75 -8.73
N SER A 160 21.45 -1.29 -9.80
CA SER A 160 21.39 -0.67 -11.13
C SER A 160 20.21 -1.23 -11.92
N TYR A 161 19.67 -0.42 -12.81
CA TYR A 161 18.59 -0.80 -13.72
C TYR A 161 19.02 -0.42 -15.14
N GLN A 162 19.05 -1.39 -16.05
CA GLN A 162 19.50 -1.23 -17.43
C GLN A 162 20.93 -0.65 -17.56
N GLY A 163 21.84 -1.06 -16.66
CA GLY A 163 23.24 -0.57 -16.65
C GLY A 163 23.41 0.88 -16.20
N GLN A 164 22.33 1.54 -15.87
CA GLN A 164 22.33 2.93 -15.41
C GLN A 164 22.26 3.03 -13.89
N ASN A 165 22.92 3.98 -13.35
CA ASN A 165 22.99 4.50 -11.98
C ASN A 165 22.24 3.77 -10.85
N ILE A 166 22.85 3.80 -9.70
CA ILE A 166 22.46 3.08 -8.49
C ILE A 166 21.20 3.68 -7.87
N ARG A 167 20.15 2.85 -7.75
CA ARG A 167 18.93 3.18 -7.01
C ARG A 167 19.03 2.69 -5.59
N ALA A 168 18.46 3.46 -4.66
CA ALA A 168 18.17 2.99 -3.32
C ALA A 168 17.06 1.93 -3.35
N VAL A 169 17.32 0.74 -2.86
CA VAL A 169 16.36 -0.40 -2.84
C VAL A 169 16.07 -0.92 -1.43
N GLY A 170 16.74 -0.37 -0.41
CA GLY A 170 16.57 -0.81 0.97
C GLY A 170 16.98 -2.27 1.16
N THR A 171 16.29 -2.97 2.06
CA THR A 171 16.54 -4.41 2.32
C THR A 171 15.85 -5.32 1.30
N PHE A 172 15.06 -4.79 0.36
CA PHE A 172 14.35 -5.58 -0.66
C PHE A 172 15.26 -6.10 -1.76
N GLY A 173 16.40 -5.43 -1.97
CA GLY A 173 17.39 -5.84 -2.98
C GLY A 173 16.93 -5.59 -4.42
N PRO A 174 17.70 -6.10 -5.41
CA PRO A 174 17.43 -5.84 -6.84
C PRO A 174 16.21 -6.58 -7.37
N GLY A 175 15.71 -7.60 -6.66
CA GLY A 175 14.52 -8.35 -7.05
C GLY A 175 13.20 -7.59 -6.83
N ASP A 176 13.20 -6.58 -5.94
CA ASP A 176 12.05 -5.71 -5.72
C ASP A 176 12.53 -4.25 -5.59
N VAL A 177 12.98 -3.69 -6.71
CA VAL A 177 13.50 -2.31 -6.78
C VAL A 177 12.46 -1.25 -6.39
N MET A 178 11.17 -1.62 -6.36
CA MET A 178 10.08 -0.73 -5.97
C MET A 178 9.74 -0.84 -4.48
N GLY A 179 10.12 -1.91 -3.80
CA GLY A 179 9.71 -2.21 -2.43
C GLY A 179 10.06 -1.10 -1.44
N MET A 180 11.31 -0.58 -1.48
CA MET A 180 11.71 0.53 -0.62
C MET A 180 10.89 1.79 -0.93
N ALA A 181 10.72 2.16 -2.19
CA ALA A 181 9.97 3.33 -2.59
C ALA A 181 8.53 3.28 -2.07
N THR A 182 7.88 2.13 -2.22
CA THR A 182 6.51 1.85 -1.76
C THR A 182 6.37 2.04 -0.25
N VAL A 183 7.24 1.42 0.56
CA VAL A 183 7.14 1.52 2.03
C VAL A 183 7.51 2.91 2.54
N VAL A 184 8.47 3.59 1.90
CA VAL A 184 8.81 5.00 2.21
C VAL A 184 7.62 5.91 1.93
N ALA A 185 6.93 5.70 0.80
CA ALA A 185 5.72 6.45 0.46
C ALA A 185 4.60 6.24 1.48
N TYR A 186 4.36 5.01 1.93
CA TYR A 186 3.38 4.75 2.99
C TYR A 186 3.69 5.51 4.27
N GLY A 187 4.94 5.45 4.74
CA GLY A 187 5.37 6.19 5.92
C GLY A 187 5.23 7.69 5.76
N LEU A 188 5.56 8.23 4.58
CA LEU A 188 5.42 9.65 4.26
C LEU A 188 3.95 10.08 4.27
N VAL A 189 3.05 9.31 3.68
CA VAL A 189 1.59 9.58 3.69
C VAL A 189 1.05 9.56 5.12
N VAL A 190 1.41 8.55 5.94
CA VAL A 190 1.01 8.49 7.36
C VAL A 190 1.54 9.69 8.13
N ALA A 191 2.83 9.99 8.02
CA ALA A 191 3.47 11.10 8.71
C ALA A 191 2.86 12.45 8.30
N THR A 192 2.55 12.65 7.03
CA THR A 192 1.85 13.84 6.51
C THR A 192 0.45 13.94 7.11
N ALA A 193 -0.33 12.85 7.11
CA ALA A 193 -1.68 12.82 7.67
C ALA A 193 -1.67 13.16 9.18
N VAL A 194 -0.76 12.58 9.96
CA VAL A 194 -0.58 12.86 11.39
C VAL A 194 -0.17 14.32 11.63
N SER A 195 0.74 14.87 10.81
CA SER A 195 1.21 16.24 10.96
C SER A 195 0.10 17.27 10.76
N LEU A 196 -0.85 16.97 9.89
CA LEU A 196 -1.99 17.82 9.55
C LEU A 196 -3.22 17.60 10.44
N ALA A 197 -3.29 16.48 11.16
CA ALA A 197 -4.47 16.09 11.92
C ALA A 197 -4.78 17.09 13.06
N PRO A 198 -5.95 17.75 13.06
CA PRO A 198 -6.39 18.53 14.20
C PRO A 198 -6.74 17.58 15.36
N GLY A 199 -6.47 17.99 16.59
CA GLY A 199 -6.78 17.19 17.79
C GLY A 199 -5.63 16.34 18.31
N LEU A 200 -4.56 16.11 17.54
CA LEU A 200 -3.34 15.53 18.08
C LEU A 200 -2.45 16.57 18.76
N PRO A 201 -1.68 16.20 19.81
CA PRO A 201 -0.74 17.08 20.48
C PRO A 201 0.25 17.70 19.49
N GLN A 202 0.56 18.99 19.66
CA GLN A 202 1.43 19.72 18.75
C GLN A 202 2.82 19.07 18.61
N ARG A 203 3.34 18.48 19.71
CA ARG A 203 4.61 17.74 19.70
C ARG A 203 4.56 16.56 18.72
N VAL A 204 3.50 15.74 18.78
CA VAL A 204 3.31 14.58 17.87
C VAL A 204 3.25 15.03 16.43
N ARG A 205 2.49 16.09 16.15
CA ARG A 205 2.35 16.66 14.81
C ARG A 205 3.68 17.22 14.25
N ARG A 206 4.50 17.86 15.09
CA ARG A 206 5.83 18.36 14.69
C ARG A 206 6.78 17.21 14.41
N ILE A 207 6.82 16.18 15.25
CA ILE A 207 7.64 14.98 15.02
C ILE A 207 7.24 14.30 13.72
N ALA A 208 5.93 14.12 13.49
CA ALA A 208 5.44 13.53 12.24
C ALA A 208 5.79 14.39 11.02
N GLY A 209 5.69 15.72 11.12
CA GLY A 209 6.11 16.64 10.07
C GLY A 209 7.61 16.53 9.77
N GLY A 210 8.45 16.42 10.80
CA GLY A 210 9.90 16.18 10.65
C GLY A 210 10.17 14.82 9.99
N ALA A 211 9.46 13.76 10.39
CA ALA A 211 9.59 12.45 9.75
C ALA A 211 9.18 12.50 8.27
N ALA A 212 8.09 13.20 7.94
CA ALA A 212 7.66 13.38 6.55
C ALA A 212 8.75 14.09 5.71
N LEU A 213 9.37 15.14 6.24
CA LEU A 213 10.46 15.85 5.55
C LEU A 213 11.67 14.94 5.33
N VAL A 214 12.08 14.18 6.33
CA VAL A 214 13.20 13.23 6.22
C VAL A 214 12.92 12.15 5.16
N LEU A 215 11.68 11.66 5.06
CA LEU A 215 11.29 10.63 4.11
C LEU A 215 11.23 11.10 2.65
N VAL A 216 11.26 12.42 2.39
CA VAL A 216 11.36 12.96 1.02
C VAL A 216 12.66 12.52 0.36
N LEU A 217 13.77 12.55 1.08
CA LEU A 217 15.08 12.20 0.51
C LEU A 217 15.14 10.77 -0.04
N PRO A 218 14.88 9.71 0.74
CA PRO A 218 14.92 8.34 0.20
C PRO A 218 13.86 8.11 -0.88
N LEU A 219 12.71 8.80 -0.83
CA LEU A 219 11.71 8.73 -1.89
C LEU A 219 12.25 9.28 -3.21
N VAL A 220 12.96 10.41 -3.20
CA VAL A 220 13.61 10.99 -4.39
C VAL A 220 14.68 10.02 -4.92
N LEU A 221 15.53 9.48 -4.03
CA LEU A 221 16.62 8.55 -4.38
C LEU A 221 16.12 7.17 -4.89
N SER A 222 14.84 6.89 -4.80
CA SER A 222 14.25 5.69 -5.40
C SER A 222 14.11 5.78 -6.92
N PHE A 223 14.09 6.98 -7.47
CA PHE A 223 13.88 7.29 -8.89
C PHE A 223 12.64 6.61 -9.50
N SER A 224 11.61 6.39 -8.70
CA SER A 224 10.36 5.73 -9.10
C SER A 224 9.28 6.74 -9.48
N ARG A 225 9.07 6.96 -10.78
CA ARG A 225 8.04 7.89 -11.32
C ARG A 225 6.63 7.57 -10.80
N GLY A 226 6.24 6.29 -10.86
CA GLY A 226 4.89 5.85 -10.43
C GLY A 226 4.65 6.13 -8.95
N VAL A 227 5.62 5.78 -8.08
CA VAL A 227 5.52 6.04 -6.63
C VAL A 227 5.48 7.53 -6.33
N TRP A 228 6.24 8.36 -7.05
CA TRP A 228 6.19 9.82 -6.88
C TRP A 228 4.80 10.37 -7.19
N ILE A 229 4.21 9.99 -8.34
CA ILE A 229 2.86 10.42 -8.76
C ILE A 229 1.82 9.99 -7.72
N ALA A 230 1.83 8.71 -7.30
CA ALA A 230 0.91 8.20 -6.29
C ALA A 230 1.06 8.95 -4.96
N THR A 231 2.30 9.23 -4.54
CA THR A 231 2.59 9.94 -3.28
C THR A 231 2.13 11.39 -3.31
N VAL A 232 2.41 12.10 -4.39
CA VAL A 232 1.94 13.47 -4.58
C VAL A 232 0.40 13.52 -4.59
N GLY A 233 -0.24 12.63 -5.35
CA GLY A 233 -1.70 12.54 -5.42
C GLY A 233 -2.34 12.28 -4.03
N ALA A 234 -1.83 11.30 -3.30
CA ALA A 234 -2.31 10.98 -1.95
C ALA A 234 -2.04 12.13 -0.96
N ALA A 235 -0.86 12.74 -1.00
CA ALA A 235 -0.51 13.87 -0.14
C ALA A 235 -1.41 15.09 -0.41
N VAL A 236 -1.64 15.44 -1.67
CA VAL A 236 -2.55 16.54 -2.06
C VAL A 236 -3.96 16.25 -1.54
N LEU A 237 -4.48 15.04 -1.71
CA LEU A 237 -5.79 14.67 -1.20
C LEU A 237 -5.86 14.81 0.33
N VAL A 238 -4.89 14.24 1.06
CA VAL A 238 -4.83 14.35 2.53
C VAL A 238 -4.78 15.82 2.94
N MET A 239 -4.03 16.64 2.22
CA MET A 239 -3.92 18.07 2.45
C MET A 239 -5.26 18.78 2.26
N VAL A 240 -5.97 18.53 1.17
CA VAL A 240 -7.30 19.10 0.92
C VAL A 240 -8.27 18.70 2.00
N LEU A 241 -8.31 17.42 2.38
CA LEU A 241 -9.18 16.89 3.43
C LEU A 241 -8.84 17.43 4.83
N ALA A 242 -7.58 17.70 5.12
CA ALA A 242 -7.13 18.24 6.41
C ALA A 242 -7.38 19.76 6.55
N GLY A 243 -7.51 20.48 5.44
CA GLY A 243 -7.77 21.92 5.37
C GLY A 243 -6.64 22.69 4.67
N ILE A 244 -7.00 23.43 3.65
CA ILE A 244 -6.11 24.07 2.66
C ILE A 244 -5.02 24.97 3.25
N ARG A 245 -5.33 25.75 4.31
CA ARG A 245 -4.35 26.65 4.94
C ARG A 245 -3.19 25.92 5.63
N ARG A 246 -3.46 24.73 6.20
CA ARG A 246 -2.42 23.89 6.83
C ARG A 246 -1.63 23.14 5.77
N ALA A 247 -2.34 22.68 4.76
CA ALA A 247 -1.80 22.02 3.60
C ALA A 247 -0.72 22.85 2.91
N LEU A 248 -1.00 24.11 2.64
CA LEU A 248 -0.07 24.99 1.94
C LEU A 248 1.26 25.14 2.69
N LYS A 249 1.24 25.19 4.03
CA LYS A 249 2.46 25.26 4.83
C LYS A 249 3.34 24.00 4.68
N VAL A 250 2.71 22.82 4.69
CA VAL A 250 3.45 21.55 4.55
C VAL A 250 3.91 21.38 3.12
N LEU A 251 3.08 21.72 2.13
CA LEU A 251 3.48 21.69 0.72
C LEU A 251 4.68 22.58 0.44
N LEU A 252 4.66 23.82 0.95
CA LEU A 252 5.79 24.74 0.81
C LEU A 252 7.06 24.20 1.49
N ALA A 253 6.94 23.59 2.69
CA ALA A 253 8.07 22.99 3.38
C ALA A 253 8.63 21.78 2.63
N LEU A 254 7.77 20.91 2.08
CA LEU A 254 8.19 19.76 1.27
C LEU A 254 8.83 20.20 -0.06
N ALA A 255 8.26 21.22 -0.72
CA ALA A 255 8.81 21.79 -1.93
C ALA A 255 10.18 22.44 -1.66
N ALA A 256 10.30 23.23 -0.59
CA ALA A 256 11.58 23.83 -0.20
C ALA A 256 12.64 22.76 0.13
N ALA A 257 12.26 21.69 0.85
CA ALA A 257 13.16 20.56 1.10
C ALA A 257 13.63 19.89 -0.20
N GLY A 258 12.71 19.65 -1.15
CA GLY A 258 13.05 19.10 -2.47
C GLY A 258 14.00 19.98 -3.25
N VAL A 259 13.76 21.30 -3.28
CA VAL A 259 14.65 22.27 -3.95
C VAL A 259 16.03 22.31 -3.30
N VAL A 260 16.10 22.30 -1.97
CA VAL A 260 17.40 22.30 -1.25
C VAL A 260 18.18 21.00 -1.52
N LEU A 261 17.50 19.85 -1.54
CA LEU A 261 18.14 18.56 -1.77
C LEU A 261 18.66 18.42 -3.20
N VAL A 262 17.85 18.78 -4.19
CA VAL A 262 18.21 18.62 -5.61
C VAL A 262 19.06 19.80 -6.08
N GLY A 263 18.61 21.04 -5.83
CA GLY A 263 19.28 22.25 -6.33
C GLY A 263 20.45 22.72 -5.47
N GLY A 264 20.38 22.54 -4.14
CA GLY A 264 21.42 23.02 -3.22
C GLY A 264 22.52 21.99 -2.96
N LEU A 265 22.18 20.72 -2.84
CA LEU A 265 23.15 19.65 -2.58
C LEU A 265 23.54 18.84 -3.82
N GLY A 266 22.93 19.12 -4.98
CA GLY A 266 23.18 18.41 -6.24
C GLY A 266 22.82 16.92 -6.21
N VAL A 267 22.06 16.48 -5.21
CA VAL A 267 21.75 15.06 -4.99
C VAL A 267 20.89 14.53 -6.14
N GLY A 268 21.50 13.74 -7.03
CA GLY A 268 20.80 13.09 -8.14
C GLY A 268 20.23 14.06 -9.18
N SER A 269 20.75 15.30 -9.29
CA SER A 269 20.19 16.37 -10.13
C SER A 269 19.94 15.94 -11.57
N ASP A 270 20.91 15.31 -12.22
CA ASP A 270 20.81 14.89 -13.63
C ASP A 270 19.76 13.79 -13.80
N MET A 271 19.75 12.80 -12.90
CA MET A 271 18.82 11.70 -12.94
C MET A 271 17.37 12.13 -12.57
N VAL A 272 17.21 13.09 -11.64
CA VAL A 272 15.91 13.70 -11.33
C VAL A 272 15.43 14.50 -12.53
N ALA A 273 16.27 15.30 -13.16
CA ALA A 273 15.94 16.07 -14.35
C ALA A 273 15.52 15.15 -15.51
N GLU A 274 16.28 14.09 -15.77
CA GLU A 274 15.95 13.07 -16.78
C GLU A 274 14.59 12.43 -16.49
N ARG A 275 14.30 12.05 -15.22
CA ARG A 275 13.02 11.45 -14.84
C ARG A 275 11.84 12.42 -14.95
N LEU A 276 12.03 13.68 -14.58
CA LEU A 276 10.99 14.71 -14.77
C LEU A 276 10.71 14.95 -16.25
N THR A 277 11.74 15.04 -17.07
CA THR A 277 11.61 15.18 -18.52
C THR A 277 10.90 13.98 -19.14
N SER A 278 11.22 12.75 -18.69
CA SER A 278 10.56 11.54 -19.19
C SER A 278 9.08 11.43 -18.77
N ILE A 279 8.68 12.04 -17.66
CA ILE A 279 7.25 12.14 -17.29
C ILE A 279 6.48 13.04 -18.26
N THR A 280 7.11 14.14 -18.70
CA THR A 280 6.47 15.10 -19.62
C THR A 280 6.52 14.66 -21.08
N GLN A 281 7.46 13.79 -21.47
CA GLN A 281 7.69 13.33 -22.84
C GLN A 281 7.21 11.90 -23.13
N VAL A 282 6.43 11.29 -22.23
CA VAL A 282 5.94 9.90 -22.35
C VAL A 282 5.25 9.62 -23.69
N SER A 283 4.57 10.61 -24.26
CA SER A 283 3.83 10.45 -25.51
C SER A 283 4.70 10.64 -26.77
N SER A 284 5.82 11.38 -26.70
CA SER A 284 6.63 11.74 -27.85
C SER A 284 7.86 10.84 -28.06
N ALA A 285 8.44 10.30 -26.97
CA ALA A 285 9.58 9.41 -27.02
C ALA A 285 9.51 8.42 -25.82
N PRO A 286 8.60 7.41 -25.88
CA PRO A 286 8.48 6.44 -24.79
C PRO A 286 9.76 5.61 -24.66
N ASP A 287 10.25 5.48 -23.42
CA ASP A 287 11.31 4.51 -23.11
C ASP A 287 10.79 3.05 -23.23
N GLN A 288 11.70 2.06 -23.32
CA GLN A 288 11.33 0.66 -23.48
C GLN A 288 10.40 0.17 -22.36
N SER A 289 10.58 0.63 -21.13
CA SER A 289 9.73 0.29 -20.00
C SER A 289 8.27 0.78 -20.18
N VAL A 290 8.08 1.92 -20.83
CA VAL A 290 6.74 2.44 -21.17
C VAL A 290 6.14 1.65 -22.32
N THR A 291 6.94 1.34 -23.35
CA THR A 291 6.52 0.53 -24.49
C THR A 291 6.09 -0.87 -24.06
N ASP A 292 6.85 -1.51 -23.18
CA ASP A 292 6.52 -2.82 -22.60
C ASP A 292 5.19 -2.78 -21.84
N ARG A 293 4.96 -1.74 -21.04
CA ARG A 293 3.69 -1.58 -20.32
C ARG A 293 2.50 -1.43 -21.26
N TYR A 294 2.59 -0.57 -22.26
CA TYR A 294 1.49 -0.41 -23.23
C TYR A 294 1.22 -1.68 -24.00
N THR A 295 2.25 -2.42 -24.37
CA THR A 295 2.11 -3.72 -25.03
C THR A 295 1.40 -4.73 -24.13
N MET A 296 1.80 -4.83 -22.85
CA MET A 296 1.15 -5.72 -21.88
C MET A 296 -0.28 -5.28 -21.54
N TRP A 297 -0.58 -3.96 -21.52
CA TRP A 297 -1.94 -3.45 -21.33
C TRP A 297 -2.84 -3.80 -22.52
N ALA A 298 -2.31 -3.69 -23.74
CA ALA A 298 -3.02 -4.12 -24.95
C ALA A 298 -3.29 -5.63 -24.93
N ALA A 299 -2.30 -6.44 -24.52
CA ALA A 299 -2.45 -7.88 -24.35
C ALA A 299 -3.53 -8.24 -23.32
N ALA A 300 -3.51 -7.57 -22.14
CA ALA A 300 -4.54 -7.75 -21.12
C ALA A 300 -5.95 -7.42 -21.64
N GLY A 301 -6.09 -6.32 -22.38
CA GLY A 301 -7.35 -5.93 -23.02
C GLY A 301 -7.80 -6.93 -24.09
N SER A 302 -6.88 -7.53 -24.85
CA SER A 302 -7.17 -8.57 -25.82
C SER A 302 -7.67 -9.86 -25.16
N MET A 303 -7.00 -10.35 -24.12
CA MET A 303 -7.42 -11.51 -23.33
C MET A 303 -8.83 -11.31 -22.73
N TRP A 304 -9.11 -10.11 -22.20
CA TRP A 304 -10.44 -9.79 -21.69
C TRP A 304 -11.53 -9.87 -22.75
N ARG A 305 -11.28 -9.38 -23.98
CA ARG A 305 -12.28 -9.42 -25.06
C ARG A 305 -12.64 -10.85 -25.45
N GLU A 306 -11.74 -11.82 -25.32
CA GLU A 306 -12.02 -13.24 -25.59
C GLU A 306 -12.92 -13.85 -24.50
N ARG A 307 -12.73 -13.49 -23.23
CA ARG A 307 -13.50 -14.01 -22.10
C ARG A 307 -13.96 -12.91 -21.15
N PRO A 308 -14.94 -12.08 -21.55
CA PRO A 308 -15.28 -10.85 -20.80
C PRO A 308 -15.76 -11.09 -19.37
N ALA A 309 -16.49 -12.17 -19.11
CA ALA A 309 -17.09 -12.42 -17.81
C ALA A 309 -16.08 -12.92 -16.76
N VAL A 310 -15.24 -13.91 -17.13
CA VAL A 310 -14.39 -14.68 -16.20
C VAL A 310 -12.89 -14.55 -16.47
N GLY A 311 -12.49 -13.91 -17.58
CA GLY A 311 -11.09 -13.80 -18.00
C GLY A 311 -10.47 -15.13 -18.43
N VAL A 312 -9.13 -15.11 -18.59
CA VAL A 312 -8.36 -16.31 -18.98
C VAL A 312 -8.06 -17.26 -17.81
N GLY A 313 -8.54 -16.93 -16.61
CA GLY A 313 -8.30 -17.67 -15.39
C GLY A 313 -7.18 -17.08 -14.53
N LEU A 314 -7.26 -17.33 -13.23
CA LEU A 314 -6.32 -16.79 -12.24
C LEU A 314 -4.89 -17.29 -12.53
N LYS A 315 -3.92 -16.35 -12.55
CA LYS A 315 -2.52 -16.60 -12.94
C LYS A 315 -2.34 -17.05 -14.39
N GLY A 316 -3.35 -16.83 -15.24
CA GLY A 316 -3.31 -17.17 -16.66
C GLY A 316 -2.58 -16.16 -17.54
N PHE A 317 -2.36 -14.90 -17.07
CA PHE A 317 -1.74 -13.85 -17.87
C PHE A 317 -0.40 -14.26 -18.50
N PRO A 318 0.58 -14.84 -17.76
CA PRO A 318 1.87 -15.23 -18.34
C PRO A 318 1.76 -16.24 -19.46
N ALA A 319 0.84 -17.21 -19.34
CA ALA A 319 0.65 -18.27 -20.32
C ALA A 319 0.02 -17.78 -21.64
N HIS A 320 -0.80 -16.71 -21.56
CA HIS A 320 -1.51 -16.15 -22.71
C HIS A 320 -0.79 -14.93 -23.30
N ARG A 321 0.18 -14.35 -22.58
CA ARG A 321 0.86 -13.09 -22.92
C ARG A 321 1.41 -13.09 -24.35
N ASP A 322 2.16 -14.12 -24.73
CA ASP A 322 2.87 -14.14 -26.01
C ASP A 322 1.92 -14.25 -27.21
N GLY A 323 0.76 -14.88 -27.03
CA GLY A 323 -0.30 -14.94 -28.06
C GLY A 323 -1.06 -13.61 -28.26
N HIS A 324 -0.96 -12.68 -27.31
CA HIS A 324 -1.69 -11.41 -27.31
C HIS A 324 -0.78 -10.17 -27.38
N SER A 325 0.53 -10.34 -27.24
CA SER A 325 1.49 -9.23 -27.26
C SER A 325 1.99 -8.95 -28.68
N SER A 326 2.32 -7.67 -28.92
CA SER A 326 3.01 -7.27 -30.15
C SER A 326 4.51 -7.58 -30.10
N LEU A 327 5.18 -7.54 -31.24
CA LEU A 327 6.63 -7.71 -31.35
C LEU A 327 7.44 -6.62 -30.63
N GLY A 328 6.80 -5.54 -30.18
CA GLY A 328 7.47 -4.47 -29.42
C GLY A 328 7.76 -4.83 -27.96
N LEU A 329 7.25 -5.97 -27.44
CA LEU A 329 7.52 -6.41 -26.09
C LEU A 329 8.96 -6.88 -25.96
N SER A 330 9.69 -6.33 -24.97
CA SER A 330 11.04 -6.80 -24.66
C SER A 330 11.03 -8.16 -23.97
N SER A 331 12.18 -8.85 -23.98
CA SER A 331 12.32 -10.17 -23.34
C SER A 331 12.36 -10.11 -21.81
N GLY A 332 12.43 -8.93 -21.20
CA GLY A 332 12.47 -8.75 -19.75
C GLY A 332 13.13 -7.46 -19.31
N SER A 333 13.09 -7.21 -18.00
CA SER A 333 13.78 -6.08 -17.35
C SER A 333 15.10 -6.53 -16.76
N ASP A 334 16.15 -5.78 -17.04
CA ASP A 334 17.50 -6.07 -16.56
C ASP A 334 17.72 -5.42 -15.19
N THR A 335 18.08 -6.21 -14.19
CA THR A 335 18.41 -5.73 -12.84
C THR A 335 19.74 -6.29 -12.37
N ALA A 336 20.54 -5.49 -11.68
CA ALA A 336 21.82 -5.89 -11.11
C ALA A 336 22.12 -5.05 -9.86
N GLY A 337 23.15 -5.42 -9.11
CA GLY A 337 23.65 -4.66 -7.96
C GLY A 337 23.13 -5.17 -6.62
N ALA A 338 23.37 -4.43 -5.54
CA ALA A 338 23.07 -4.82 -4.15
C ALA A 338 23.61 -6.21 -3.77
N GLY A 339 24.82 -6.53 -4.25
CA GLY A 339 25.48 -7.82 -3.97
C GLY A 339 24.99 -8.99 -4.82
N GLN A 340 24.14 -8.76 -5.82
CA GLN A 340 23.65 -9.80 -6.72
C GLN A 340 24.16 -9.63 -8.14
N ALA A 341 24.30 -10.77 -8.85
CA ALA A 341 24.63 -10.79 -10.26
C ALA A 341 23.48 -10.21 -11.10
N TYR A 342 23.81 -9.87 -12.35
CA TYR A 342 22.83 -9.47 -13.34
C TYR A 342 21.74 -10.54 -13.52
N ILE A 343 20.49 -10.11 -13.44
CA ILE A 343 19.30 -10.95 -13.62
C ILE A 343 18.37 -10.27 -14.62
N ARG A 344 17.88 -11.03 -15.58
CA ARG A 344 16.81 -10.62 -16.46
C ARG A 344 15.47 -11.11 -15.91
N GLN A 345 14.65 -10.19 -15.47
CA GLN A 345 13.33 -10.51 -14.93
C GLN A 345 12.29 -10.56 -16.06
N PRO A 346 11.59 -11.70 -16.26
CA PRO A 346 10.56 -11.78 -17.28
C PRO A 346 9.36 -10.91 -16.91
N LEU A 347 8.71 -10.34 -17.92
CA LEU A 347 7.51 -9.52 -17.76
C LEU A 347 6.29 -10.44 -17.62
N LEU A 348 5.91 -10.79 -16.40
CA LEU A 348 4.86 -11.77 -16.09
C LEU A 348 3.49 -11.16 -15.77
N SER A 349 3.38 -9.83 -15.81
CA SER A 349 2.13 -9.13 -15.49
C SER A 349 2.07 -7.79 -16.23
N PRO A 350 0.88 -7.20 -16.41
CA PRO A 350 0.73 -5.90 -17.07
C PRO A 350 1.23 -4.73 -16.23
N HIS A 351 1.73 -4.95 -15.01
CA HIS A 351 2.05 -3.88 -14.06
C HIS A 351 0.92 -2.85 -13.91
N ASN A 352 -0.31 -3.35 -13.90
CA ASN A 352 -1.55 -2.61 -13.66
C ASN A 352 -2.55 -3.61 -13.07
N MET A 353 -2.88 -3.42 -11.79
CA MET A 353 -3.72 -4.38 -11.06
C MET A 353 -5.13 -4.50 -11.64
N TYR A 354 -5.69 -3.40 -12.14
CA TYR A 354 -7.04 -3.40 -12.72
C TYR A 354 -7.10 -4.20 -14.01
N LEU A 355 -6.09 -4.03 -14.88
CA LEU A 355 -5.98 -4.80 -16.12
C LEU A 355 -5.60 -6.25 -15.86
N LEU A 356 -4.79 -6.52 -14.84
CA LEU A 356 -4.48 -7.90 -14.43
C LEU A 356 -5.74 -8.63 -13.96
N ILE A 357 -6.54 -8.00 -13.08
CA ILE A 357 -7.81 -8.56 -12.64
C ILE A 357 -8.76 -8.74 -13.84
N LEU A 358 -8.86 -7.76 -14.70
CA LEU A 358 -9.75 -7.80 -15.84
C LEU A 358 -9.39 -8.91 -16.82
N SER A 359 -8.10 -9.12 -17.11
CA SER A 359 -7.64 -10.17 -18.00
C SER A 359 -7.77 -11.57 -17.41
N GLU A 360 -7.43 -11.74 -16.11
CA GLU A 360 -7.42 -13.05 -15.45
C GLU A 360 -8.78 -13.45 -14.87
N GLN A 361 -9.60 -12.49 -14.40
CA GLN A 361 -10.83 -12.74 -13.64
C GLN A 361 -12.07 -12.15 -14.30
N GLY A 362 -11.91 -11.42 -15.41
CA GLY A 362 -12.99 -10.78 -16.15
C GLY A 362 -13.72 -9.69 -15.35
N LEU A 363 -14.92 -9.34 -15.80
CA LEU A 363 -15.77 -8.36 -15.13
C LEU A 363 -16.24 -8.83 -13.76
N ILE A 364 -16.45 -10.13 -13.57
CA ILE A 364 -16.88 -10.69 -12.27
C ILE A 364 -15.80 -10.39 -11.21
N GLY A 365 -14.54 -10.70 -11.48
CA GLY A 365 -13.45 -10.42 -10.56
C GLY A 365 -13.20 -8.92 -10.37
N LEU A 366 -13.27 -8.14 -11.45
CA LEU A 366 -13.08 -6.69 -11.36
C LEU A 366 -14.17 -6.02 -10.50
N ILE A 367 -15.43 -6.38 -10.66
CA ILE A 367 -16.53 -5.86 -9.85
C ILE A 367 -16.38 -6.33 -8.39
N ALA A 368 -16.01 -7.59 -8.16
CA ALA A 368 -15.84 -8.14 -6.82
C ALA A 368 -14.71 -7.45 -6.03
N LEU A 369 -13.57 -7.16 -6.67
CA LEU A 369 -12.42 -6.51 -6.03
C LEU A 369 -12.51 -4.98 -6.10
N ALA A 370 -12.50 -4.41 -7.30
CA ALA A 370 -12.45 -2.96 -7.47
C ALA A 370 -13.76 -2.29 -7.04
N GLY A 371 -14.92 -2.95 -7.20
CA GLY A 371 -16.20 -2.48 -6.67
C GLY A 371 -16.19 -2.37 -5.14
N GLY A 372 -15.61 -3.35 -4.44
CA GLY A 372 -15.40 -3.31 -3.01
C GLY A 372 -14.46 -2.17 -2.58
N TRP A 373 -13.37 -1.98 -3.31
CA TRP A 373 -12.43 -0.85 -3.06
C TRP A 373 -13.11 0.50 -3.27
N ALA A 374 -13.88 0.66 -4.34
CA ALA A 374 -14.64 1.89 -4.59
C ALA A 374 -15.67 2.16 -3.49
N ALA A 375 -16.37 1.14 -3.01
CA ALA A 375 -17.31 1.25 -1.91
C ALA A 375 -16.62 1.70 -0.60
N LEU A 376 -15.46 1.12 -0.26
CA LEU A 376 -14.67 1.53 0.90
C LEU A 376 -14.18 2.98 0.78
N LEU A 377 -13.69 3.38 -0.40
CA LEU A 377 -13.22 4.75 -0.65
C LEU A 377 -14.36 5.75 -0.48
N VAL A 378 -15.50 5.51 -1.12
CA VAL A 378 -16.67 6.39 -1.05
C VAL A 378 -17.20 6.48 0.38
N ALA A 379 -17.31 5.36 1.10
CA ALA A 379 -17.76 5.34 2.49
C ALA A 379 -16.77 6.10 3.40
N GLY A 380 -15.47 5.88 3.24
CA GLY A 380 -14.42 6.56 4.00
C GLY A 380 -14.40 8.08 3.78
N LEU A 381 -14.54 8.53 2.52
CA LEU A 381 -14.61 9.94 2.17
C LEU A 381 -15.90 10.61 2.70
N ARG A 382 -17.05 9.95 2.56
CA ARG A 382 -18.32 10.45 3.12
C ARG A 382 -18.24 10.63 4.64
N ARG A 383 -17.66 9.67 5.35
CA ARG A 383 -17.46 9.74 6.80
C ARG A 383 -16.54 10.88 7.22
N LEU A 384 -15.43 11.11 6.47
CA LEU A 384 -14.56 12.27 6.68
C LEU A 384 -15.27 13.60 6.43
N ALA A 385 -16.05 13.71 5.34
CA ALA A 385 -16.79 14.89 4.98
C ALA A 385 -17.90 15.22 6.02
N ALA A 386 -18.55 14.19 6.56
CA ALA A 386 -19.54 14.32 7.62
C ALA A 386 -18.92 14.71 9.00
N GLY A 387 -17.59 14.71 9.11
CA GLY A 387 -16.90 14.98 10.38
C GLY A 387 -17.06 13.87 11.42
N GLU A 388 -17.42 12.67 10.98
CA GLU A 388 -17.65 11.54 11.86
C GLU A 388 -16.35 10.85 12.27
N GLY A 389 -16.33 10.30 13.48
CA GLY A 389 -15.21 9.52 13.99
C GLY A 389 -13.94 10.33 14.26
N ILE A 390 -12.82 9.64 14.36
CA ILE A 390 -11.53 10.21 14.76
C ILE A 390 -10.76 10.64 13.51
N ARG A 391 -10.66 11.94 13.29
CA ARG A 391 -10.21 12.56 12.04
C ARG A 391 -8.81 12.15 11.59
N ASP A 392 -7.85 11.96 12.50
CA ASP A 392 -6.50 11.50 12.12
C ASP A 392 -6.50 10.08 11.56
N CYS A 393 -7.29 9.16 12.15
CA CYS A 393 -7.45 7.81 11.61
C CYS A 393 -8.06 7.85 10.20
N GLY A 394 -9.06 8.71 9.99
CA GLY A 394 -9.67 8.90 8.67
C GLY A 394 -8.71 9.44 7.62
N LEU A 395 -7.90 10.43 7.96
CA LEU A 395 -6.88 10.99 7.05
C LEU A 395 -5.82 9.94 6.68
N ILE A 396 -5.33 9.17 7.68
CA ILE A 396 -4.35 8.11 7.46
C ILE A 396 -4.94 7.02 6.58
N ALA A 397 -6.12 6.49 6.94
CA ALA A 397 -6.79 5.41 6.20
C ALA A 397 -7.05 5.80 4.75
N THR A 398 -7.63 7.00 4.53
CA THR A 398 -7.96 7.48 3.19
C THR A 398 -6.70 7.78 2.38
N GLY A 399 -5.68 8.38 3.00
CA GLY A 399 -4.42 8.69 2.33
C GLY A 399 -3.69 7.44 1.86
N LEU A 400 -3.50 6.44 2.74
CA LEU A 400 -2.89 5.16 2.39
C LEU A 400 -3.68 4.42 1.31
N PHE A 401 -5.00 4.42 1.43
CA PHE A 401 -5.85 3.69 0.50
C PHE A 401 -5.87 4.32 -0.89
N VAL A 402 -5.96 5.66 -0.97
CA VAL A 402 -5.87 6.37 -2.27
C VAL A 402 -4.49 6.19 -2.89
N TRP A 403 -3.42 6.22 -2.08
CA TRP A 403 -2.10 5.91 -2.57
C TRP A 403 -2.06 4.51 -3.20
N GLN A 404 -2.56 3.50 -2.51
CA GLN A 404 -2.59 2.11 -2.99
C GLN A 404 -3.40 1.96 -4.29
N LEU A 405 -4.58 2.59 -4.36
CA LEU A 405 -5.41 2.54 -5.56
C LEU A 405 -4.76 3.25 -6.75
N THR A 406 -4.02 4.33 -6.49
CA THR A 406 -3.27 5.04 -7.53
C THR A 406 -2.06 4.22 -7.99
N ASP A 407 -1.33 3.61 -7.06
CA ASP A 407 -0.19 2.74 -7.39
C ASP A 407 -0.62 1.55 -8.25
N PHE A 408 -1.79 1.00 -8.03
CA PHE A 408 -2.38 -0.08 -8.85
C PHE A 408 -2.61 0.27 -10.32
N LEU A 409 -2.52 1.54 -10.72
CA LEU A 409 -2.49 1.93 -12.13
C LEU A 409 -1.13 1.64 -12.80
N TYR A 410 -0.06 1.49 -12.00
CA TYR A 410 1.32 1.34 -12.47
C TYR A 410 2.01 0.09 -11.95
N ALA A 411 1.38 -0.57 -10.98
CA ALA A 411 1.88 -1.77 -10.31
C ALA A 411 0.75 -2.78 -10.10
N ASP A 412 1.13 -3.98 -9.75
CA ASP A 412 0.22 -5.02 -9.27
C ASP A 412 0.80 -5.66 -8.01
N ILE A 413 0.17 -6.72 -7.52
CA ILE A 413 0.70 -7.46 -6.39
C ILE A 413 1.88 -8.32 -6.83
N GLY A 414 3.01 -8.06 -6.22
CA GLY A 414 4.27 -8.77 -6.42
C GLY A 414 5.27 -8.37 -5.33
N GLY A 415 6.27 -9.18 -5.12
CA GLY A 415 7.30 -8.92 -4.12
C GLY A 415 6.85 -9.03 -2.65
N PRO A 416 7.78 -8.81 -1.72
CA PRO A 416 7.55 -8.93 -0.27
C PRO A 416 6.58 -7.89 0.29
N SER A 417 6.52 -6.69 -0.30
CA SER A 417 5.67 -5.58 0.17
C SER A 417 4.17 -5.82 -0.03
N THR A 418 3.79 -6.80 -0.86
CA THR A 418 2.39 -7.11 -1.21
C THR A 418 1.48 -7.31 0.02
N VAL A 419 1.99 -7.89 1.09
CA VAL A 419 1.19 -8.13 2.31
C VAL A 419 0.68 -6.83 2.94
N LEU A 420 1.40 -5.72 2.77
CA LEU A 420 0.99 -4.40 3.26
C LEU A 420 -0.29 -3.89 2.59
N THR A 421 -0.53 -4.28 1.35
CA THR A 421 -1.79 -3.99 0.66
C THR A 421 -2.99 -4.48 1.46
N GLY A 422 -2.90 -5.72 2.00
CA GLY A 422 -3.95 -6.26 2.86
C GLY A 422 -4.13 -5.47 4.15
N VAL A 423 -3.03 -5.04 4.77
CA VAL A 423 -3.08 -4.19 5.98
C VAL A 423 -3.73 -2.84 5.66
N ILE A 424 -3.37 -2.21 4.55
CA ILE A 424 -3.93 -0.91 4.12
C ILE A 424 -5.42 -1.03 3.84
N ILE A 425 -5.85 -2.05 3.10
CA ILE A 425 -7.28 -2.32 2.84
C ILE A 425 -8.02 -2.54 4.17
N GLY A 426 -7.41 -3.27 5.11
CA GLY A 426 -7.97 -3.49 6.45
C GLY A 426 -8.12 -2.20 7.25
N LEU A 427 -7.12 -1.33 7.26
CA LEU A 427 -7.19 0.00 7.90
C LEU A 427 -8.24 0.90 7.24
N ALA A 428 -8.34 0.87 5.91
CA ALA A 428 -9.36 1.60 5.16
C ALA A 428 -10.77 1.08 5.49
N ALA A 429 -10.95 -0.23 5.55
CA ALA A 429 -12.21 -0.85 5.92
C ALA A 429 -12.57 -0.59 7.40
N TRP A 430 -11.59 -0.61 8.31
CA TRP A 430 -11.80 -0.25 9.71
C TRP A 430 -12.36 1.16 9.85
N TRP A 431 -11.86 2.09 9.07
CA TRP A 431 -12.34 3.46 9.04
C TRP A 431 -13.71 3.57 8.36
N ALA A 432 -13.88 2.99 7.17
CA ALA A 432 -15.07 3.14 6.35
C ALA A 432 -16.31 2.43 6.92
N LEU A 433 -16.12 1.30 7.64
CA LEU A 433 -17.18 0.42 8.13
C LEU A 433 -17.27 0.51 9.67
N PRO A 434 -18.05 1.44 10.25
CA PRO A 434 -18.22 1.55 11.70
C PRO A 434 -18.86 0.27 12.27
N SER A 435 -18.52 -0.04 13.53
CA SER A 435 -19.16 -1.16 14.24
C SER A 435 -20.65 -0.87 14.47
N PRO A 436 -21.50 -1.90 14.47
CA PRO A 436 -22.87 -1.77 14.95
C PRO A 436 -22.86 -1.20 16.37
N GLY A 437 -23.57 -0.08 16.60
CA GLY A 437 -23.59 0.63 17.88
C GLY A 437 -22.65 1.85 18.00
N ALA A 438 -21.71 2.04 17.09
CA ALA A 438 -20.91 3.28 17.00
C ALA A 438 -21.62 4.38 16.19
N ALA A 439 -22.70 4.07 15.50
CA ALA A 439 -23.58 5.04 14.87
C ALA A 439 -24.42 5.70 15.98
N GLY A 440 -24.06 6.93 16.35
CA GLY A 440 -24.99 7.81 17.06
C GLY A 440 -26.30 7.91 16.27
N PRO A 441 -27.43 8.26 16.90
CA PRO A 441 -28.72 8.23 16.23
C PRO A 441 -28.67 9.00 14.93
N LEU A 442 -29.02 8.31 13.83
CA LEU A 442 -29.19 8.92 12.51
C LEU A 442 -30.20 10.07 12.65
N ARG A 443 -29.73 11.27 12.80
CA ARG A 443 -30.59 12.46 12.70
C ARG A 443 -31.02 12.58 11.22
N GLY A 444 -32.28 12.20 10.96
CA GLY A 444 -33.07 12.74 9.87
C GLY A 444 -32.98 12.07 8.52
N ALA A 445 -33.26 10.76 8.42
CA ALA A 445 -33.64 10.14 7.13
C ALA A 445 -35.12 9.73 7.06
N ALA A 446 -35.96 10.20 8.00
CA ALA A 446 -37.38 9.86 8.06
C ALA A 446 -38.32 11.02 7.69
N ALA A 447 -37.88 12.03 6.94
CA ALA A 447 -38.70 13.20 6.63
C ALA A 447 -38.89 13.46 5.11
N VAL A 448 -38.67 12.50 4.21
CA VAL A 448 -38.86 12.71 2.76
C VAL A 448 -39.86 11.73 2.12
N PHE A 449 -40.38 10.73 2.82
CA PHE A 449 -41.41 9.85 2.28
C PHE A 449 -42.68 9.83 3.18
N GLY A 450 -43.34 10.98 3.29
CA GLY A 450 -44.56 11.07 4.05
C GLY A 450 -45.31 12.38 3.83
N ALA A 451 -45.64 12.70 2.56
CA ALA A 451 -46.66 13.64 2.18
C ALA A 451 -46.87 13.63 0.67
N ALA A 452 -47.67 12.75 0.16
CA ALA A 452 -48.57 12.90 -0.98
C ALA A 452 -49.57 11.76 -0.99
#